data_b4e7b8d90a46ea9747d14b1efb4d8383
#
_entry.id   b4e7b8d90a46ea9747d14b1efb4d8383
#
_cell.length_a   1.000
_cell.length_b   1.000
_cell.length_c   1.000
_cell.angle_alpha   90.00
_cell.angle_beta   90.00
_cell.angle_gamma   90.00
#
_symmetry.space_group_name_H-M   'P 1'
#
loop_
_entity.id
_entity.type
_entity.pdbx_description
1 polymer ?
#
loop_
_entity_poly.entity_id
_entity_poly.type
_entity_poly.pdbx_seq_one_letter_code
_entity_poly.pdbx_strand_id
1 'polypeptide(L)'
;AGIIDKMKSILSHVGAWSPKAEQVATAHFLTQENEVDVFLSHYKAEVEKRLSAFYDGFLKMKKDGLPVNAIDPQAAIYLTVQFDILNKVTPDGKRINNSNDITSFLINYATVALVPFSAFGAETTSNWFRLSIGTARMEDIEQMFISLRKALALLGD
;
A
#
# COMPACT_ATOMS: atom_id res chain seq x y z
N ALA A 1 -35.73 10.83 -11.25
CA ALA A 1 -34.56 11.39 -10.55
C ALA A 1 -33.32 10.61 -10.97
N GLY A 2 -32.32 11.28 -11.48
CA GLY A 2 -31.06 10.67 -11.92
C GLY A 2 -30.23 10.18 -10.73
N ILE A 3 -29.22 9.35 -10.98
CA ILE A 3 -28.27 8.86 -9.95
C ILE A 3 -27.63 10.03 -9.20
N ILE A 4 -27.25 11.11 -9.91
CA ILE A 4 -26.65 12.31 -9.32
C ILE A 4 -27.58 12.98 -8.31
N ASP A 5 -28.89 13.07 -8.58
CA ASP A 5 -29.85 13.69 -7.66
C ASP A 5 -30.02 12.85 -6.38
N LYS A 6 -30.00 11.51 -6.52
CA LYS A 6 -30.03 10.60 -5.36
C LYS A 6 -28.75 10.71 -4.53
N MET A 7 -27.58 10.80 -5.19
CA MET A 7 -26.30 11.01 -4.49
C MET A 7 -26.28 12.35 -3.75
N LYS A 8 -26.73 13.44 -4.35
CA LYS A 8 -26.84 14.75 -3.70
C LYS A 8 -27.74 14.67 -2.45
N SER A 9 -28.91 14.01 -2.56
CA SER A 9 -29.80 13.80 -1.43
C SER A 9 -29.13 13.04 -0.28
N ILE A 10 -28.46 11.93 -0.58
CA ILE A 10 -27.76 11.14 0.43
C ILE A 10 -26.67 11.97 1.09
N LEU A 11 -25.82 12.65 0.32
CA LEU A 11 -24.74 13.48 0.84
C LEU A 11 -25.24 14.62 1.71
N SER A 12 -26.39 15.24 1.35
CA SER A 12 -27.02 16.28 2.15
C SER A 12 -27.49 15.80 3.52
N HIS A 13 -27.92 14.53 3.63
CA HIS A 13 -28.40 13.95 4.89
C HIS A 13 -27.29 13.36 5.75
N VAL A 14 -26.25 12.80 5.13
CA VAL A 14 -25.11 12.17 5.84
C VAL A 14 -24.09 13.22 6.32
N GLY A 15 -24.16 14.46 5.80
CA GLY A 15 -23.25 15.52 6.22
C GLY A 15 -21.82 15.34 5.69
N ALA A 16 -21.67 14.90 4.46
CA ALA A 16 -20.37 14.77 3.79
C ALA A 16 -19.74 16.14 3.41
N TRP A 17 -19.87 17.10 4.29
CA TRP A 17 -19.28 18.42 4.17
C TRP A 17 -17.97 18.44 4.93
N SER A 18 -16.93 19.00 4.33
CA SER A 18 -15.70 19.28 5.09
C SER A 18 -16.04 20.23 6.25
N PRO A 19 -15.60 19.95 7.47
CA PRO A 19 -15.86 20.81 8.62
C PRO A 19 -15.41 22.24 8.36
N LYS A 20 -16.23 23.23 8.76
CA LYS A 20 -15.98 24.64 8.43
C LYS A 20 -14.70 25.18 9.08
N ALA A 21 -14.41 24.75 10.30
CA ALA A 21 -13.22 25.20 11.02
C ALA A 21 -11.94 24.75 10.29
N GLU A 22 -11.89 23.50 9.83
CA GLU A 22 -10.77 22.93 9.11
C GLU A 22 -10.61 23.55 7.72
N GLN A 23 -11.70 23.91 7.04
CA GLN A 23 -11.64 24.65 5.78
C GLN A 23 -10.98 26.03 5.97
N VAL A 24 -11.39 26.77 7.01
CA VAL A 24 -10.82 28.10 7.32
C VAL A 24 -9.36 27.97 7.72
N ALA A 25 -9.03 27.01 8.58
CA ALA A 25 -7.66 26.77 9.02
C ALA A 25 -6.74 26.39 7.83
N THR A 26 -7.22 25.50 6.95
CA THR A 26 -6.48 25.10 5.73
C THR A 26 -6.28 26.28 4.80
N ALA A 27 -7.33 27.08 4.55
CA ALA A 27 -7.23 28.27 3.71
C ALA A 27 -6.21 29.28 4.28
N HIS A 28 -6.21 29.48 5.61
CA HIS A 28 -5.23 30.34 6.26
C HIS A 28 -3.81 29.77 6.15
N PHE A 29 -3.62 28.48 6.46
CA PHE A 29 -2.33 27.81 6.35
C PHE A 29 -1.72 27.95 4.94
N LEU A 30 -2.54 27.74 3.89
CA LEU A 30 -2.08 27.81 2.50
C LEU A 30 -1.62 29.24 2.08
N THR A 31 -1.95 30.28 2.84
CA THR A 31 -1.41 31.64 2.62
C THR A 31 -0.04 31.87 3.29
N GLN A 32 0.42 30.93 4.10
CA GLN A 32 1.70 30.98 4.80
C GLN A 32 2.78 30.24 4.00
N GLU A 33 3.23 30.81 2.88
CA GLU A 33 4.08 30.12 1.88
C GLU A 33 5.32 29.49 2.53
N ASN A 34 6.05 30.21 3.39
CA ASN A 34 7.24 29.68 4.05
C ASN A 34 6.95 28.47 4.96
N GLU A 35 5.83 28.50 5.69
CA GLU A 35 5.43 27.41 6.58
C GLU A 35 4.95 26.19 5.80
N VAL A 36 4.26 26.42 4.68
CA VAL A 36 3.87 25.36 3.73
C VAL A 36 5.12 24.69 3.14
N ASP A 37 6.11 25.45 2.73
CA ASP A 37 7.36 24.91 2.16
C ASP A 37 8.15 24.11 3.19
N VAL A 38 8.24 24.59 4.42
CA VAL A 38 8.88 23.85 5.52
C VAL A 38 8.15 22.54 5.79
N PHE A 39 6.82 22.58 5.90
CA PHE A 39 6.00 21.39 6.09
C PHE A 39 6.18 20.37 4.96
N LEU A 40 6.06 20.81 3.70
CA LEU A 40 6.20 19.95 2.55
C LEU A 40 7.60 19.34 2.42
N SER A 41 8.65 20.12 2.73
CA SER A 41 10.02 19.63 2.69
C SER A 41 10.25 18.52 3.72
N HIS A 42 9.78 18.72 4.95
CA HIS A 42 9.84 17.69 5.98
C HIS A 42 9.00 16.44 5.61
N TYR A 43 7.77 16.65 5.16
CA TYR A 43 6.87 15.56 4.76
C TYR A 43 7.47 14.72 3.63
N LYS A 44 8.01 15.37 2.58
CA LYS A 44 8.64 14.67 1.45
C LYS A 44 9.85 13.85 1.89
N ALA A 45 10.71 14.41 2.74
CA ALA A 45 11.88 13.69 3.26
C ALA A 45 11.48 12.43 4.07
N GLU A 46 10.45 12.55 4.89
CA GLU A 46 9.92 11.41 5.67
C GLU A 46 9.25 10.33 4.79
N VAL A 47 8.58 10.74 3.72
CA VAL A 47 8.01 9.81 2.72
C VAL A 47 9.12 9.10 1.96
N GLU A 48 10.10 9.83 1.44
CA GLU A 48 11.25 9.29 0.72
C GLU A 48 12.03 8.26 1.55
N LYS A 49 12.31 8.58 2.81
CA LYS A 49 12.97 7.68 3.75
C LYS A 49 12.23 6.35 3.90
N ARG A 50 10.89 6.38 4.01
CA ARG A 50 10.07 5.17 4.10
C ARG A 50 10.03 4.38 2.80
N LEU A 51 9.83 5.07 1.68
CA LEU A 51 9.83 4.44 0.35
C LEU A 51 11.15 3.72 0.07
N SER A 52 12.29 4.39 0.33
CA SER A 52 13.62 3.81 0.17
C SER A 52 13.81 2.58 1.06
N ALA A 53 13.42 2.65 2.34
CA ALA A 53 13.55 1.53 3.24
C ALA A 53 12.72 0.30 2.79
N PHE A 54 11.51 0.50 2.30
CA PHE A 54 10.71 -0.58 1.72
C PHE A 54 11.32 -1.10 0.41
N TYR A 55 11.72 -0.22 -0.49
CA TYR A 55 12.31 -0.60 -1.77
C TYR A 55 13.57 -1.44 -1.57
N ASP A 56 14.51 -0.96 -0.76
CA ASP A 56 15.75 -1.66 -0.43
C ASP A 56 15.50 -3.02 0.22
N GLY A 57 14.50 -3.10 1.10
CA GLY A 57 14.08 -4.34 1.72
C GLY A 57 13.60 -5.38 0.71
N PHE A 58 12.77 -4.99 -0.26
CA PHE A 58 12.32 -5.87 -1.34
C PHE A 58 13.47 -6.28 -2.26
N LEU A 59 14.37 -5.35 -2.63
CA LEU A 59 15.55 -5.66 -3.42
C LEU A 59 16.48 -6.66 -2.71
N LYS A 60 16.67 -6.51 -1.40
CA LYS A 60 17.44 -7.46 -0.59
C LYS A 60 16.79 -8.84 -0.60
N MET A 61 15.46 -8.92 -0.41
CA MET A 61 14.73 -10.20 -0.50
C MET A 61 14.91 -10.86 -1.88
N LYS A 62 14.79 -10.09 -2.96
CA LYS A 62 15.00 -10.56 -4.34
C LYS A 62 16.43 -11.08 -4.53
N LYS A 63 17.44 -10.35 -4.05
CA LYS A 63 18.86 -10.75 -4.11
C LYS A 63 19.11 -12.06 -3.35
N ASP A 64 18.38 -12.27 -2.25
CA ASP A 64 18.43 -13.51 -1.47
C ASP A 64 17.66 -14.67 -2.12
N GLY A 65 17.12 -14.50 -3.34
CA GLY A 65 16.45 -15.53 -4.12
C GLY A 65 14.96 -15.69 -3.81
N LEU A 66 14.35 -14.80 -3.04
CA LEU A 66 12.92 -14.86 -2.74
C LEU A 66 12.10 -14.35 -3.94
N PRO A 67 10.89 -14.91 -4.18
CA PRO A 67 10.05 -14.61 -5.34
C PRO A 67 9.32 -13.27 -5.19
N VAL A 68 10.05 -12.20 -5.02
CA VAL A 68 9.54 -10.83 -4.86
C VAL A 68 10.28 -9.85 -5.72
N ASN A 69 9.65 -8.73 -6.05
CA ASN A 69 10.26 -7.62 -6.77
C ASN A 69 9.62 -6.29 -6.34
N ALA A 70 10.25 -5.17 -6.67
CA ALA A 70 9.70 -3.84 -6.50
C ALA A 70 10.12 -2.94 -7.66
N ILE A 71 9.27 -1.97 -8.00
CA ILE A 71 9.59 -0.91 -8.96
C ILE A 71 10.14 0.27 -8.17
N ASP A 72 11.22 0.87 -8.69
CA ASP A 72 11.84 2.06 -8.08
C ASP A 72 10.82 3.20 -7.92
N PRO A 73 10.55 3.66 -6.69
CA PRO A 73 9.54 4.69 -6.44
C PRO A 73 10.05 6.06 -6.89
N GLN A 74 9.26 6.75 -7.72
CA GLN A 74 9.60 8.09 -8.20
C GLN A 74 8.76 9.19 -7.56
N ALA A 75 7.60 8.85 -7.01
CA ALA A 75 6.66 9.81 -6.43
C ALA A 75 5.58 9.13 -5.58
N ALA A 76 4.75 9.94 -4.94
CA ALA A 76 3.61 9.54 -4.11
C ALA A 76 4.02 8.76 -2.83
N ILE A 77 3.04 8.15 -2.19
CA ILE A 77 3.18 7.36 -0.95
C ILE A 77 2.99 5.87 -1.19
N TYR A 78 3.19 5.43 -2.42
CA TYR A 78 2.94 4.04 -2.83
C TYR A 78 4.18 3.42 -3.45
N LEU A 79 4.44 2.17 -3.08
CA LEU A 79 5.41 1.32 -3.74
C LEU A 79 4.68 0.23 -4.52
N THR A 80 5.11 -0.03 -5.75
CA THR A 80 4.64 -1.15 -6.56
C THR A 80 5.52 -2.35 -6.30
N VAL A 81 4.93 -3.44 -5.79
CA VAL A 81 5.64 -4.66 -5.41
C VAL A 81 5.05 -5.87 -6.10
N GLN A 82 5.87 -6.88 -6.32
CA GLN A 82 5.48 -8.15 -6.94
C GLN A 82 5.72 -9.32 -6.01
N PHE A 83 4.80 -10.31 -6.05
CA PHE A 83 4.96 -11.60 -5.41
C PHE A 83 4.76 -12.69 -6.45
N ASP A 84 5.85 -13.27 -6.92
CA ASP A 84 5.83 -14.32 -7.95
C ASP A 84 5.65 -15.69 -7.31
N ILE A 85 4.47 -15.91 -6.73
CA ILE A 85 4.10 -17.10 -5.96
C ILE A 85 2.83 -17.78 -6.50
N LEU A 86 2.42 -17.44 -7.72
CA LEU A 86 1.35 -18.19 -8.39
C LEU A 86 1.74 -19.66 -8.55
N ASN A 87 0.75 -20.54 -8.47
CA ASN A 87 0.88 -22.00 -8.50
C ASN A 87 1.58 -22.64 -7.29
N LYS A 88 2.12 -21.88 -6.34
CA LYS A 88 2.63 -22.39 -5.08
C LYS A 88 1.48 -22.87 -4.18
N VAL A 89 1.82 -23.75 -3.24
CA VAL A 89 0.86 -24.33 -2.29
C VAL A 89 1.13 -23.76 -0.89
N THR A 90 0.08 -23.30 -0.25
CA THR A 90 0.10 -22.76 1.12
C THR A 90 0.22 -23.90 2.14
N PRO A 91 0.61 -23.61 3.40
CA PRO A 91 0.75 -24.65 4.44
C PRO A 91 -0.54 -25.45 4.72
N ASP A 92 -1.71 -24.87 4.46
CA ASP A 92 -3.01 -25.53 4.58
C ASP A 92 -3.43 -26.30 3.29
N GLY A 93 -2.51 -26.44 2.33
CA GLY A 93 -2.71 -27.23 1.11
C GLY A 93 -3.48 -26.52 0.00
N LYS A 94 -3.74 -25.21 0.12
CA LYS A 94 -4.43 -24.44 -0.90
C LYS A 94 -3.47 -23.96 -1.98
N ARG A 95 -3.80 -24.15 -3.25
CA ARG A 95 -3.02 -23.60 -4.38
C ARG A 95 -3.35 -22.13 -4.60
N ILE A 96 -2.31 -21.32 -4.81
CA ILE A 96 -2.41 -19.88 -5.11
C ILE A 96 -2.62 -19.72 -6.62
N ASN A 97 -3.82 -19.33 -7.04
CA ASN A 97 -4.19 -19.24 -8.46
C ASN A 97 -4.36 -17.80 -8.97
N ASN A 98 -4.53 -16.84 -8.09
CA ASN A 98 -4.84 -15.46 -8.45
C ASN A 98 -4.38 -14.47 -7.37
N SER A 99 -4.52 -13.17 -7.64
CA SER A 99 -4.11 -12.11 -6.73
C SER A 99 -4.85 -12.11 -5.38
N ASN A 100 -6.11 -12.57 -5.33
CA ASN A 100 -6.85 -12.67 -4.07
C ASN A 100 -6.30 -13.78 -3.17
N ASP A 101 -5.85 -14.89 -3.77
CA ASP A 101 -5.19 -15.97 -3.03
C ASP A 101 -3.85 -15.48 -2.47
N ILE A 102 -3.08 -14.71 -3.25
CA ILE A 102 -1.85 -14.05 -2.76
C ILE A 102 -2.18 -13.10 -1.59
N THR A 103 -3.21 -12.26 -1.74
CA THR A 103 -3.65 -11.34 -0.67
C THR A 103 -3.99 -12.11 0.61
N SER A 104 -4.78 -13.19 0.48
CA SER A 104 -5.18 -14.03 1.61
C SER A 104 -3.96 -14.67 2.28
N PHE A 105 -3.01 -15.18 1.50
CA PHE A 105 -1.76 -15.73 2.00
C PHE A 105 -0.95 -14.68 2.77
N LEU A 106 -0.74 -13.50 2.21
CA LEU A 106 0.03 -12.43 2.86
C LEU A 106 -0.60 -11.98 4.18
N ILE A 107 -1.93 -11.87 4.23
CA ILE A 107 -2.65 -11.51 5.46
C ILE A 107 -2.50 -12.60 6.52
N ASN A 108 -2.76 -13.86 6.15
CA ASN A 108 -2.84 -14.95 7.12
C ASN A 108 -1.47 -15.38 7.66
N TYR A 109 -0.42 -15.34 6.83
CA TYR A 109 0.89 -15.88 7.19
C TYR A 109 1.97 -14.82 7.40
N ALA A 110 1.81 -13.62 6.83
CA ALA A 110 2.75 -12.52 6.99
C ALA A 110 2.19 -11.32 7.77
N THR A 111 0.88 -11.28 8.04
CA THR A 111 0.17 -10.12 8.63
C THR A 111 0.35 -8.84 7.82
N VAL A 112 0.47 -8.97 6.49
CA VAL A 112 0.67 -7.86 5.57
C VAL A 112 -0.54 -7.73 4.64
N ALA A 113 -1.19 -6.57 4.65
CA ALA A 113 -2.30 -6.25 3.76
C ALA A 113 -1.83 -5.33 2.63
N LEU A 114 -2.00 -5.77 1.39
CA LEU A 114 -1.67 -5.04 0.17
C LEU A 114 -2.88 -4.96 -0.75
N VAL A 115 -2.90 -3.97 -1.62
CA VAL A 115 -3.98 -3.83 -2.61
C VAL A 115 -3.53 -4.43 -3.94
N PRO A 116 -4.15 -5.51 -4.42
CA PRO A 116 -3.81 -6.10 -5.70
C PRO A 116 -4.18 -5.16 -6.86
N PHE A 117 -3.41 -5.15 -7.93
CA PHE A 117 -3.74 -4.33 -9.11
C PHE A 117 -5.04 -4.76 -9.80
N SER A 118 -5.53 -5.97 -9.56
CA SER A 118 -6.86 -6.40 -10.00
C SER A 118 -7.99 -5.51 -9.43
N ALA A 119 -7.79 -4.90 -8.26
CA ALA A 119 -8.73 -3.91 -7.71
C ALA A 119 -8.80 -2.61 -8.54
N PHE A 120 -7.83 -2.39 -9.43
CA PHE A 120 -7.75 -1.24 -10.32
C PHE A 120 -7.94 -1.62 -11.80
N GLY A 121 -8.49 -2.80 -12.08
CA GLY A 121 -8.84 -3.24 -13.42
C GLY A 121 -7.78 -4.08 -14.13
N ALA A 122 -6.67 -4.44 -13.47
CA ALA A 122 -5.77 -5.47 -14.00
C ALA A 122 -6.39 -6.86 -13.92
N GLU A 123 -5.83 -7.82 -14.65
CA GLU A 123 -6.28 -9.21 -14.60
C GLU A 123 -6.11 -9.82 -13.21
N THR A 124 -6.97 -10.75 -12.84
CA THR A 124 -6.92 -11.44 -11.54
C THR A 124 -5.67 -12.28 -11.35
N THR A 125 -5.00 -12.66 -12.44
CA THR A 125 -3.71 -13.37 -12.45
C THR A 125 -2.50 -12.43 -12.27
N SER A 126 -2.73 -11.12 -12.20
CA SER A 126 -1.66 -10.18 -11.88
C SER A 126 -1.11 -10.44 -10.47
N ASN A 127 0.22 -10.57 -10.37
CA ASN A 127 0.94 -10.77 -9.11
C ASN A 127 1.59 -9.47 -8.59
N TRP A 128 1.13 -8.32 -9.10
CA TRP A 128 1.54 -6.99 -8.69
C TRP A 128 0.57 -6.37 -7.70
N PHE A 129 1.13 -5.64 -6.74
CA PHE A 129 0.40 -5.05 -5.62
C PHE A 129 0.86 -3.62 -5.35
N ARG A 130 -0.04 -2.83 -4.80
CA ARG A 130 0.26 -1.51 -4.26
C ARG A 130 0.46 -1.60 -2.75
N LEU A 131 1.64 -1.26 -2.28
CA LEU A 131 1.96 -1.05 -0.87
C LEU A 131 1.79 0.44 -0.55
N SER A 132 1.01 0.77 0.47
CA SER A 132 0.89 2.12 1.01
C SER A 132 1.84 2.29 2.19
N ILE A 133 2.68 3.34 2.16
CA ILE A 133 3.66 3.61 3.22
C ILE A 133 3.23 4.75 4.16
N GLY A 134 2.09 5.38 3.89
CA GLY A 134 1.68 6.62 4.56
C GLY A 134 1.52 6.53 6.07
N THR A 135 1.16 5.34 6.60
CA THR A 135 1.00 5.10 8.04
C THR A 135 2.09 4.19 8.63
N ALA A 136 3.04 3.75 7.80
CA ALA A 136 4.10 2.85 8.25
C ALA A 136 5.10 3.59 9.15
N ARG A 137 5.42 3.00 10.30
CA ARG A 137 6.50 3.48 11.17
C ARG A 137 7.80 2.79 10.75
N MET A 138 8.92 3.52 10.80
CA MET A 138 10.22 2.99 10.41
C MET A 138 10.60 1.72 11.19
N GLU A 139 10.24 1.66 12.46
CA GLU A 139 10.49 0.53 13.36
C GLU A 139 9.74 -0.75 12.99
N ASP A 140 8.60 -0.63 12.30
CA ASP A 140 7.78 -1.78 11.90
C ASP A 140 8.26 -2.41 10.58
N ILE A 141 9.07 -1.69 9.79
CA ILE A 141 9.49 -2.13 8.45
C ILE A 141 10.34 -3.42 8.53
N GLU A 142 11.31 -3.45 9.42
CA GLU A 142 12.18 -4.63 9.59
C GLU A 142 11.37 -5.86 10.01
N GLN A 143 10.46 -5.68 10.98
CA GLN A 143 9.60 -6.78 11.45
C GLN A 143 8.68 -7.29 10.35
N MET A 144 8.14 -6.40 9.50
CA MET A 144 7.35 -6.79 8.32
C MET A 144 8.17 -7.69 7.39
N PHE A 145 9.42 -7.33 7.08
CA PHE A 145 10.29 -8.14 6.21
C PHE A 145 10.64 -9.49 6.84
N ILE A 146 10.85 -9.55 8.15
CA ILE A 146 11.05 -10.82 8.87
C ILE A 146 9.80 -11.72 8.71
N SER A 147 8.62 -11.16 8.88
CA SER A 147 7.36 -11.88 8.73
C SER A 147 7.13 -12.38 7.30
N LEU A 148 7.40 -11.52 6.30
CA LEU A 148 7.32 -11.91 4.88
C LEU A 148 8.27 -13.05 4.53
N ARG A 149 9.53 -12.99 4.98
CA ARG A 149 10.52 -14.07 4.75
C ARG A 149 10.07 -15.39 5.34
N LYS A 150 9.56 -15.37 6.58
CA LYS A 150 9.03 -16.57 7.25
C LYS A 150 7.83 -17.14 6.48
N ALA A 151 6.90 -16.30 6.07
CA ALA A 151 5.73 -16.73 5.32
C ALA A 151 6.11 -17.36 3.98
N LEU A 152 6.95 -16.69 3.19
CA LEU A 152 7.38 -17.19 1.87
C LEU A 152 8.14 -18.52 1.95
N ALA A 153 8.88 -18.76 3.04
CA ALA A 153 9.59 -20.02 3.29
C ALA A 153 8.64 -21.20 3.59
N LEU A 154 7.36 -20.96 3.89
CA LEU A 154 6.36 -21.98 4.14
C LEU A 154 5.69 -22.51 2.84
N LEU A 155 5.91 -21.84 1.71
CA LEU A 155 5.28 -22.24 0.45
C LEU A 155 5.89 -23.53 -0.12
N GLY A 156 5.01 -24.45 -0.49
CA GLY A 156 5.36 -25.64 -1.26
C GLY A 156 5.28 -25.43 -2.77
N ASP A 157 5.75 -26.41 -3.54
CA ASP A 157 5.66 -26.46 -5.02
C ASP A 157 4.29 -26.91 -5.51
#